data_9092cc0082a0c5d02b9a7819574a2d73
#
_entry.id   9092cc0082a0c5d02b9a7819574a2d73
#
_cell.length_a   1.000
_cell.length_b   1.000
_cell.length_c   1.000
_cell.angle_alpha   90.00
_cell.angle_beta   90.00
_cell.angle_gamma   90.00
#
_symmetry.space_group_name_H-M   'P 1'
#
loop_
_entity.id
_entity.type
_entity.pdbx_description
1 polymer ?
#
loop_
_entity_poly.entity_id
_entity_poly.type
_entity_poly.pdbx_seq_one_letter_code
_entity_poly.pdbx_strand_id
1 'polypeptide(L)'
;FFPIMVNIATGLATLEPEGVRHITLDAQRYAPGRQDEGTQLYPVHFCRDCGQEYHPVWRSGQSQVEYAPREIDDISGDDDENARYGFLCPARPGQTYRGSIEDLPESWLDLTKAEPKVKSTYRKYVPEDIQVSPQGWQGRGGGDYWSIPGKFRFCLNCGQTHEVHGKDINRLASLSGEGRSSATTILTLSAIRQLFAAQDLPTDQPDPRKLLGFTDNRQDAALQAGHFNDFVFLLTLRSALIGALQNHQGMLNEETLADAVFKALGFDKTDF
;
A
#
# COMPACT_ATOMS: atom_id res chain seq x y z
N PHE A 1 13.03 -26.73 -9.25
CA PHE A 1 12.42 -25.79 -10.23
C PHE A 1 10.96 -25.61 -9.85
N PHE A 2 10.65 -24.63 -9.00
CA PHE A 2 9.28 -24.24 -8.79
C PHE A 2 8.97 -23.08 -9.76
N PRO A 3 8.02 -23.22 -10.69
CA PRO A 3 7.54 -22.07 -11.42
C PRO A 3 6.78 -21.21 -10.41
N ILE A 4 7.36 -20.07 -10.04
CA ILE A 4 6.60 -19.02 -9.37
C ILE A 4 5.60 -18.53 -10.43
N MET A 5 4.36 -19.00 -10.35
CA MET A 5 3.24 -18.41 -11.07
C MET A 5 2.93 -17.10 -10.34
N VAL A 6 3.67 -16.05 -10.70
CA VAL A 6 3.37 -14.71 -10.24
C VAL A 6 1.98 -14.36 -10.74
N ASN A 7 1.08 -14.13 -9.83
CA ASN A 7 -0.29 -13.72 -10.18
C ASN A 7 -0.20 -12.42 -10.97
N ILE A 8 -0.70 -12.42 -12.21
CA ILE A 8 -0.62 -11.34 -13.20
C ILE A 8 -1.16 -9.99 -12.66
N ALA A 9 -1.80 -10.01 -11.49
CA ALA A 9 -2.45 -8.86 -10.87
C ALA A 9 -1.60 -8.12 -9.83
N THR A 10 -0.42 -8.59 -9.47
CA THR A 10 0.39 -7.97 -8.39
C THR A 10 1.53 -7.13 -8.97
N GLY A 11 1.63 -5.87 -8.56
CA GLY A 11 2.77 -5.02 -8.93
C GLY A 11 4.08 -5.58 -8.38
N LEU A 12 5.13 -5.51 -9.17
CA LEU A 12 6.47 -5.99 -8.84
C LEU A 12 7.45 -4.82 -8.81
N ALA A 13 8.42 -4.86 -7.92
CA ALA A 13 9.51 -3.88 -7.85
C ALA A 13 10.84 -4.53 -7.52
N THR A 14 11.94 -3.93 -7.97
CA THR A 14 13.28 -4.28 -7.50
C THR A 14 13.55 -3.70 -6.11
N LEU A 15 14.48 -4.30 -5.37
CA LEU A 15 14.92 -3.84 -4.04
C LEU A 15 15.96 -2.72 -4.11
N GLU A 16 15.81 -1.82 -5.05
CA GLU A 16 16.69 -0.66 -5.21
C GLU A 16 16.07 0.59 -4.57
N PRO A 17 16.85 1.65 -4.31
CA PRO A 17 16.32 2.93 -3.84
C PRO A 17 15.25 3.50 -4.77
N GLU A 18 14.30 4.25 -4.23
CA GLU A 18 13.11 4.75 -4.95
C GLU A 18 13.41 5.45 -6.29
N GLY A 19 14.53 6.16 -6.40
CA GLY A 19 14.88 6.91 -7.61
C GLY A 19 15.39 6.07 -8.78
N VAL A 20 15.76 4.81 -8.55
CA VAL A 20 16.38 3.94 -9.56
C VAL A 20 15.70 2.58 -9.69
N ARG A 21 14.77 2.24 -8.80
CA ARG A 21 14.09 0.95 -8.82
C ARG A 21 13.20 0.79 -10.05
N HIS A 22 13.15 -0.42 -10.58
CA HIS A 22 12.22 -0.79 -11.64
C HIS A 22 10.90 -1.26 -11.02
N ILE A 23 9.77 -0.76 -11.55
CA ILE A 23 8.42 -1.16 -11.15
C ILE A 23 7.68 -1.62 -12.40
N THR A 24 7.00 -2.76 -12.32
CA THR A 24 6.22 -3.33 -13.43
C THR A 24 4.96 -4.03 -12.92
N LEU A 25 3.97 -4.15 -13.79
CA LEU A 25 2.79 -5.02 -13.60
C LEU A 25 2.91 -6.33 -14.39
N ASP A 26 3.95 -6.46 -15.21
CA ASP A 26 4.19 -7.66 -15.99
C ASP A 26 4.77 -8.77 -15.12
N ALA A 27 4.19 -9.96 -15.24
CA ALA A 27 4.64 -11.14 -14.50
C ALA A 27 6.00 -11.63 -15.01
N GLN A 28 7.08 -11.22 -14.36
CA GLN A 28 8.44 -11.64 -14.67
C GLN A 28 9.27 -11.79 -13.40
N ARG A 29 10.29 -12.61 -13.46
CA ARG A 29 11.17 -12.91 -12.31
C ARG A 29 12.27 -11.88 -12.11
N TYR A 30 12.82 -11.36 -13.19
CA TYR A 30 13.95 -10.44 -13.18
C TYR A 30 13.60 -9.13 -13.86
N ALA A 31 14.27 -8.06 -13.47
CA ALA A 31 14.12 -6.77 -14.11
C ALA A 31 14.54 -6.86 -15.60
N PRO A 32 13.79 -6.20 -16.53
CA PRO A 32 14.08 -6.23 -17.94
C PRO A 32 15.50 -5.78 -18.26
N GLY A 33 16.21 -6.59 -19.06
CA GLY A 33 17.60 -6.32 -19.43
C GLY A 33 18.64 -6.54 -18.33
N ARG A 34 18.24 -7.04 -17.14
CA ARG A 34 19.11 -7.25 -15.98
C ARG A 34 19.06 -8.68 -15.43
N GLN A 35 18.65 -9.65 -16.28
CA GLN A 35 18.60 -11.06 -15.92
C GLN A 35 20.01 -11.61 -15.60
N ASP A 36 21.01 -11.21 -16.39
CA ASP A 36 22.40 -11.64 -16.20
C ASP A 36 23.01 -11.11 -14.88
N GLU A 37 22.52 -9.98 -14.40
CA GLU A 37 22.88 -9.42 -13.10
C GLU A 37 22.16 -10.11 -11.94
N GLY A 38 21.12 -10.90 -12.22
CA GLY A 38 20.28 -11.56 -11.21
C GLY A 38 19.39 -10.61 -10.41
N THR A 39 19.12 -9.39 -10.94
CA THR A 39 18.23 -8.41 -10.27
C THR A 39 16.80 -8.91 -10.25
N GLN A 40 16.31 -9.29 -9.07
CA GLN A 40 15.00 -9.92 -8.89
C GLN A 40 13.89 -8.86 -8.75
N LEU A 41 12.67 -9.26 -9.12
CA LEU A 41 11.43 -8.51 -8.92
C LEU A 41 10.64 -9.13 -7.78
N TYR A 42 10.18 -8.29 -6.85
CA TYR A 42 9.47 -8.67 -5.63
C TYR A 42 8.04 -8.15 -5.67
N PRO A 43 7.04 -8.96 -5.26
CA PRO A 43 5.67 -8.47 -5.09
C PRO A 43 5.62 -7.28 -4.14
N VAL A 44 4.83 -6.28 -4.50
CA VAL A 44 4.65 -5.06 -3.70
C VAL A 44 3.29 -5.07 -3.06
N HIS A 45 3.28 -4.96 -1.74
CA HIS A 45 2.07 -4.84 -0.95
C HIS A 45 2.15 -3.59 -0.06
N PHE A 46 1.00 -3.07 0.32
CA PHE A 46 0.89 -1.84 1.08
C PHE A 46 0.01 -2.02 2.31
N CYS A 47 0.44 -1.45 3.42
CA CYS A 47 -0.45 -1.30 4.57
C CYS A 47 -1.72 -0.56 4.16
N ARG A 48 -2.89 -1.12 4.50
CA ARG A 48 -4.19 -0.53 4.10
C ARG A 48 -4.48 0.80 4.78
N ASP A 49 -3.85 1.05 5.94
CA ASP A 49 -4.10 2.26 6.73
C ASP A 49 -3.19 3.43 6.33
N CYS A 50 -1.92 3.19 6.02
CA CYS A 50 -0.95 4.26 5.78
C CYS A 50 -0.19 4.18 4.46
N GLY A 51 -0.35 3.10 3.68
CA GLY A 51 0.35 2.92 2.41
C GLY A 51 1.83 2.52 2.52
N GLN A 52 2.33 2.14 3.72
CA GLN A 52 3.70 1.64 3.87
C GLN A 52 3.90 0.37 3.05
N GLU A 53 4.98 0.33 2.30
CA GLU A 53 5.36 -0.73 1.40
C GLU A 53 5.96 -1.94 2.11
N TYR A 54 5.61 -3.15 1.65
CA TYR A 54 6.09 -4.44 2.13
C TYR A 54 6.28 -5.40 0.96
N HIS A 55 7.38 -6.18 1.00
CA HIS A 55 7.68 -7.23 0.03
C HIS A 55 7.63 -8.59 0.74
N PRO A 56 6.68 -9.48 0.39
CA PRO A 56 6.69 -10.84 0.92
C PRO A 56 7.88 -11.61 0.36
N VAL A 57 8.61 -12.30 1.26
CA VAL A 57 9.85 -12.99 0.93
C VAL A 57 9.99 -14.33 1.64
N TRP A 58 10.76 -15.22 1.04
CA TRP A 58 11.40 -16.37 1.67
C TRP A 58 12.81 -15.98 2.10
N ARG A 59 13.14 -16.18 3.38
CA ARG A 59 14.50 -16.04 3.90
C ARG A 59 15.11 -17.42 4.01
N SER A 60 16.24 -17.66 3.36
CA SER A 60 16.97 -18.93 3.36
C SER A 60 18.46 -18.72 3.60
N GLY A 61 19.17 -19.82 3.93
CA GLY A 61 20.60 -19.81 4.20
C GLY A 61 20.97 -19.47 5.65
N GLN A 62 22.15 -19.96 6.08
CA GLN A 62 22.71 -19.74 7.43
C GLN A 62 23.94 -18.82 7.38
N SER A 63 24.91 -19.12 6.54
CA SER A 63 26.15 -18.33 6.38
C SER A 63 26.01 -17.22 5.34
N GLN A 64 25.23 -17.42 4.31
CA GLN A 64 24.85 -16.42 3.34
C GLN A 64 23.32 -16.43 3.23
N VAL A 65 22.70 -15.38 3.72
CA VAL A 65 21.24 -15.25 3.76
C VAL A 65 20.75 -14.67 2.45
N GLU A 66 19.77 -15.35 1.85
CA GLU A 66 19.04 -14.91 0.66
C GLU A 66 17.60 -14.60 1.00
N TYR A 67 17.07 -13.52 0.41
CA TYR A 67 15.66 -13.16 0.41
C TYR A 67 15.11 -13.34 -0.99
N ALA A 68 14.35 -14.41 -1.23
CA ALA A 68 13.71 -14.67 -2.50
C ALA A 68 12.26 -14.14 -2.51
N PRO A 69 11.75 -13.64 -3.65
CA PRO A 69 10.37 -13.19 -3.76
C PRO A 69 9.38 -14.33 -3.50
N ARG A 70 8.24 -14.01 -2.85
CA ARG A 70 7.19 -14.94 -2.44
C ARG A 70 5.82 -14.34 -2.74
N GLU A 71 4.86 -15.19 -3.14
CA GLU A 71 3.46 -14.79 -3.11
C GLU A 71 2.97 -14.64 -1.65
N ILE A 72 2.12 -13.65 -1.38
CA ILE A 72 1.71 -13.31 -0.01
C ILE A 72 1.04 -14.49 0.73
N ASP A 73 0.32 -15.34 0.01
CA ASP A 73 -0.38 -16.51 0.56
C ASP A 73 0.45 -17.81 0.52
N ASP A 74 1.63 -17.78 -0.09
CA ASP A 74 2.52 -18.94 -0.12
C ASP A 74 3.28 -19.06 1.18
N ILE A 75 2.87 -20.02 2.02
CA ILE A 75 3.51 -20.40 3.30
C ILE A 75 3.98 -21.86 3.27
N SER A 76 4.00 -22.50 2.10
CA SER A 76 4.24 -23.94 1.94
C SER A 76 5.65 -24.38 2.29
N GLY A 77 6.61 -23.47 2.35
CA GLY A 77 8.00 -23.74 2.73
C GLY A 77 8.30 -23.62 4.23
N ASP A 78 7.30 -23.37 5.08
CA ASP A 78 7.51 -23.20 6.54
C ASP A 78 7.93 -24.50 7.25
N ASP A 79 7.81 -25.66 6.58
CA ASP A 79 8.28 -26.97 7.04
C ASP A 79 9.78 -27.21 6.76
N ASP A 80 10.43 -26.35 5.96
CA ASP A 80 11.86 -26.40 5.72
C ASP A 80 12.59 -25.69 6.87
N GLU A 81 13.41 -26.42 7.64
CA GLU A 81 14.20 -25.85 8.76
C GLU A 81 15.11 -24.68 8.32
N ASN A 82 15.43 -24.58 7.03
CA ASN A 82 16.32 -23.58 6.46
C ASN A 82 15.60 -22.42 5.77
N ALA A 83 14.30 -22.53 5.50
CA ALA A 83 13.53 -21.48 4.84
C ALA A 83 12.41 -20.95 5.74
N ARG A 84 12.38 -19.63 5.95
CA ARG A 84 11.35 -18.95 6.75
C ARG A 84 10.71 -17.85 5.93
N TYR A 85 9.39 -17.80 5.95
CA TYR A 85 8.68 -16.71 5.30
C TYR A 85 8.63 -15.44 6.16
N GLY A 86 8.48 -14.32 5.49
CA GLY A 86 8.39 -13.02 6.15
C GLY A 86 8.17 -11.90 5.15
N PHE A 87 8.54 -10.69 5.56
CA PHE A 87 8.44 -9.49 4.73
C PHE A 87 9.71 -8.67 4.84
N LEU A 88 10.05 -7.99 3.74
CA LEU A 88 10.98 -6.85 3.75
C LEU A 88 10.17 -5.56 3.73
N CYS A 89 10.53 -4.61 4.57
CA CYS A 89 9.98 -3.26 4.58
C CYS A 89 11.13 -2.27 4.35
N PRO A 90 11.08 -1.41 3.31
CA PRO A 90 12.09 -0.39 3.13
C PRO A 90 12.22 0.49 4.38
N ALA A 91 13.44 0.66 4.88
CA ALA A 91 13.71 1.57 5.99
C ALA A 91 13.70 3.01 5.46
N ARG A 92 12.77 3.81 5.96
CA ARG A 92 12.56 5.19 5.50
C ARG A 92 12.69 6.18 6.66
N PRO A 93 13.26 7.38 6.42
CA PRO A 93 13.22 8.45 7.40
C PRO A 93 11.77 8.77 7.80
N GLY A 94 11.53 8.92 9.10
CA GLY A 94 10.20 9.27 9.63
C GLY A 94 9.26 8.11 9.93
N GLN A 95 9.66 6.85 9.71
CA GLN A 95 8.91 5.70 10.20
C GLN A 95 8.78 5.72 11.72
N THR A 96 7.64 5.23 12.25
CA THR A 96 7.41 5.14 13.69
C THR A 96 8.34 4.13 14.34
N TYR A 97 8.53 2.97 13.73
CA TYR A 97 9.45 1.93 14.19
C TYR A 97 10.90 2.29 13.82
N ARG A 98 11.76 2.38 14.84
CA ARG A 98 13.18 2.73 14.71
C ARG A 98 14.11 1.65 15.27
N GLY A 99 13.55 0.47 15.59
CA GLY A 99 14.29 -0.63 16.19
C GLY A 99 14.33 -0.60 17.72
N SER A 100 13.65 0.35 18.36
CA SER A 100 13.54 0.42 19.82
C SER A 100 12.48 -0.57 20.32
N ILE A 101 12.67 -1.08 21.53
CA ILE A 101 11.67 -1.92 22.22
C ILE A 101 10.36 -1.13 22.43
N GLU A 102 10.45 0.17 22.63
CA GLU A 102 9.32 1.07 22.86
C GLU A 102 8.43 1.25 21.60
N ASP A 103 8.98 0.99 20.41
CA ASP A 103 8.24 1.06 19.14
C ASP A 103 7.42 -0.20 18.87
N LEU A 104 7.60 -1.26 19.67
CA LEU A 104 6.87 -2.51 19.53
C LEU A 104 5.46 -2.41 20.14
N PRO A 105 4.49 -3.19 19.64
CA PRO A 105 3.15 -3.23 20.22
C PRO A 105 3.19 -3.54 21.73
N GLU A 106 2.43 -2.82 22.54
CA GLU A 106 2.38 -3.02 23.99
C GLU A 106 2.04 -4.47 24.37
N SER A 107 1.19 -5.13 23.59
CA SER A 107 0.86 -6.55 23.78
C SER A 107 2.06 -7.50 23.73
N TRP A 108 3.17 -7.09 23.09
CA TRP A 108 4.42 -7.82 23.00
C TRP A 108 5.33 -7.62 24.20
N LEU A 109 5.08 -6.57 24.99
CA LEU A 109 5.94 -6.14 26.08
C LEU A 109 5.47 -6.70 27.42
N ASP A 110 6.43 -7.09 28.25
CA ASP A 110 6.24 -7.35 29.67
C ASP A 110 6.53 -6.06 30.43
N LEU A 111 5.47 -5.34 30.77
CA LEU A 111 5.51 -4.06 31.48
C LEU A 111 5.56 -4.22 33.00
N THR A 112 5.59 -5.44 33.53
CA THR A 112 5.66 -5.70 34.99
C THR A 112 7.04 -5.48 35.55
N LYS A 113 8.06 -5.32 34.71
CA LYS A 113 9.46 -5.10 35.08
C LYS A 113 9.81 -3.63 35.03
N ALA A 114 10.83 -3.24 35.78
CA ALA A 114 11.34 -1.84 35.81
C ALA A 114 11.74 -1.33 34.42
N GLU A 115 12.23 -2.23 33.55
CA GLU A 115 12.49 -1.97 32.13
C GLU A 115 11.59 -2.85 31.29
N PRO A 116 10.88 -2.31 30.28
CA PRO A 116 10.09 -3.10 29.33
C PRO A 116 10.94 -4.17 28.65
N LYS A 117 10.44 -5.40 28.58
CA LYS A 117 11.11 -6.52 27.90
C LYS A 117 10.16 -7.21 26.95
N VAL A 118 10.67 -7.63 25.79
CA VAL A 118 9.88 -8.41 24.84
C VAL A 118 9.57 -9.78 25.41
N LYS A 119 8.29 -10.14 25.48
CA LYS A 119 7.83 -11.48 25.89
C LYS A 119 8.48 -12.57 25.04
N SER A 120 8.82 -13.68 25.63
CA SER A 120 9.51 -14.79 24.96
C SER A 120 8.82 -15.27 23.68
N THR A 121 7.48 -15.26 23.69
CA THR A 121 6.64 -15.67 22.55
C THR A 121 6.79 -14.76 21.32
N TYR A 122 7.17 -13.50 21.51
CA TYR A 122 7.28 -12.52 20.42
C TYR A 122 8.71 -12.23 19.97
N ARG A 123 9.73 -12.66 20.71
CA ARG A 123 11.14 -12.37 20.37
C ARG A 123 11.53 -12.74 18.95
N LYS A 124 11.01 -13.86 18.45
CA LYS A 124 11.30 -14.37 17.10
C LYS A 124 10.60 -13.60 15.97
N TYR A 125 9.75 -12.64 16.32
CA TYR A 125 8.99 -11.81 15.37
C TYR A 125 9.41 -10.35 15.38
N VAL A 126 10.37 -9.98 16.22
CA VAL A 126 10.93 -8.63 16.26
C VAL A 126 11.60 -8.34 14.92
N PRO A 127 11.29 -7.21 14.28
CA PRO A 127 11.93 -6.83 13.03
C PRO A 127 13.44 -6.58 13.23
N GLU A 128 14.23 -7.02 12.25
CA GLU A 128 15.68 -6.88 12.23
C GLU A 128 16.10 -5.85 11.17
N ASP A 129 17.00 -4.92 11.54
CA ASP A 129 17.62 -3.99 10.59
C ASP A 129 18.67 -4.73 9.75
N ILE A 130 18.52 -4.66 8.44
CA ILE A 130 19.37 -5.40 7.48
C ILE A 130 19.62 -4.59 6.22
N GLN A 131 20.69 -4.93 5.49
CA GLN A 131 20.91 -4.48 4.12
C GLN A 131 20.68 -5.63 3.15
N VAL A 132 19.95 -5.37 2.05
CA VAL A 132 19.63 -6.36 1.03
C VAL A 132 19.99 -5.82 -0.36
N SER A 133 20.76 -6.59 -1.12
CA SER A 133 21.12 -6.24 -2.50
C SER A 133 19.94 -6.43 -3.46
N PRO A 134 19.96 -5.86 -4.68
CA PRO A 134 18.94 -6.08 -5.71
C PRO A 134 18.79 -7.54 -6.14
N GLN A 135 19.81 -8.38 -5.87
CA GLN A 135 19.80 -9.82 -6.12
C GLN A 135 19.19 -10.63 -4.97
N GLY A 136 18.81 -9.96 -3.87
CA GLY A 136 18.23 -10.62 -2.69
C GLY A 136 19.22 -11.07 -1.63
N TRP A 137 20.50 -10.76 -1.76
CA TRP A 137 21.50 -11.16 -0.77
C TRP A 137 21.58 -10.18 0.41
N GLN A 138 21.59 -10.72 1.62
CA GLN A 138 21.86 -9.91 2.81
C GLN A 138 23.34 -9.53 2.86
N GLY A 139 23.67 -8.25 3.02
CA GLY A 139 25.04 -7.78 3.15
C GLY A 139 25.21 -6.31 2.84
N ARG A 140 26.43 -5.82 3.06
CA ARG A 140 26.79 -4.40 2.84
C ARG A 140 26.68 -4.03 1.36
N GLY A 141 26.17 -2.82 1.09
CA GLY A 141 26.04 -2.26 -0.26
C GLY A 141 24.67 -2.46 -0.88
N GLY A 142 23.72 -3.06 -0.14
CA GLY A 142 22.31 -3.10 -0.50
C GLY A 142 21.51 -1.90 0.00
N GLY A 143 20.22 -1.90 -0.23
CA GLY A 143 19.26 -0.98 0.38
C GLY A 143 19.02 -1.34 1.85
N ASP A 144 18.65 -0.36 2.66
CA ASP A 144 18.30 -0.55 4.07
C ASP A 144 16.84 -1.03 4.21
N TYR A 145 16.67 -2.15 4.90
CA TYR A 145 15.37 -2.81 5.07
C TYR A 145 15.18 -3.30 6.51
N TRP A 146 13.93 -3.36 6.92
CA TRP A 146 13.50 -4.15 8.06
C TRP A 146 13.07 -5.53 7.60
N SER A 147 13.69 -6.58 8.12
CA SER A 147 13.27 -7.97 7.95
C SER A 147 12.26 -8.32 9.03
N ILE A 148 11.04 -8.68 8.62
CA ILE A 148 9.91 -8.99 9.51
C ILE A 148 9.62 -10.49 9.39
N PRO A 149 9.95 -11.30 10.41
CA PRO A 149 9.73 -12.74 10.36
C PRO A 149 8.26 -13.14 10.48
N GLY A 150 7.83 -14.08 9.66
CA GLY A 150 6.51 -14.70 9.71
C GLY A 150 5.38 -13.81 9.20
N LYS A 151 4.18 -13.94 9.80
CA LYS A 151 2.99 -13.20 9.42
C LYS A 151 3.11 -11.70 9.71
N PHE A 152 2.43 -10.89 8.90
CA PHE A 152 2.30 -9.46 9.13
C PHE A 152 1.47 -9.20 10.40
N ARG A 153 2.08 -8.66 11.45
CA ARG A 153 1.47 -8.48 12.77
C ARG A 153 1.22 -7.04 13.13
N PHE A 154 2.06 -6.12 12.67
CA PHE A 154 1.88 -4.68 12.85
C PHE A 154 2.61 -3.91 11.77
N CYS A 155 2.17 -2.69 11.50
CA CYS A 155 2.79 -1.82 10.53
C CYS A 155 3.92 -1.02 11.16
N LEU A 156 5.11 -1.02 10.54
CA LEU A 156 6.29 -0.30 11.04
C LEU A 156 6.16 1.23 10.91
N ASN A 157 5.20 1.72 10.11
CA ASN A 157 5.01 3.15 9.91
C ASN A 157 3.87 3.73 10.75
N CYS A 158 2.70 3.11 10.79
CA CYS A 158 1.56 3.64 11.55
C CYS A 158 1.29 2.92 12.88
N GLY A 159 2.02 1.85 13.20
CA GLY A 159 1.84 1.07 14.42
C GLY A 159 0.57 0.21 14.47
N GLN A 160 -0.28 0.25 13.41
CA GLN A 160 -1.51 -0.57 13.37
C GLN A 160 -1.19 -2.03 13.59
N THR A 161 -1.81 -2.62 14.60
CA THR A 161 -1.62 -4.04 14.97
C THR A 161 -2.72 -4.91 14.39
N HIS A 162 -2.38 -6.18 14.14
CA HIS A 162 -3.30 -7.16 13.58
C HIS A 162 -3.30 -8.44 14.43
N GLU A 163 -4.47 -9.05 14.57
CA GLU A 163 -4.59 -10.34 15.27
C GLU A 163 -3.82 -11.45 14.56
N VAL A 164 -3.39 -12.46 15.33
CA VAL A 164 -2.62 -13.61 14.78
C VAL A 164 -3.45 -14.45 13.80
N HIS A 165 -4.78 -14.49 14.01
CA HIS A 165 -5.71 -15.23 13.16
C HIS A 165 -6.09 -14.40 11.93
N GLY A 166 -5.93 -14.97 10.75
CA GLY A 166 -6.25 -14.34 9.46
C GLY A 166 -5.10 -14.42 8.45
N LYS A 167 -5.46 -14.13 7.20
CA LYS A 167 -4.52 -14.15 6.07
C LYS A 167 -3.91 -12.76 5.88
N ASP A 168 -2.65 -12.69 5.51
CA ASP A 168 -1.92 -11.44 5.29
C ASP A 168 -2.49 -10.63 4.11
N ILE A 169 -3.07 -11.30 3.10
CA ILE A 169 -3.77 -10.65 1.98
C ILE A 169 -4.93 -9.74 2.42
N ASN A 170 -5.53 -10.03 3.57
CA ASN A 170 -6.60 -9.18 4.11
C ASN A 170 -6.07 -7.92 4.80
N ARG A 171 -4.80 -7.89 5.16
CA ARG A 171 -4.12 -6.82 5.92
C ARG A 171 -3.35 -5.87 5.03
N LEU A 172 -2.81 -6.43 3.96
CA LEU A 172 -2.03 -5.70 2.98
C LEU A 172 -2.79 -5.60 1.66
N ALA A 173 -2.77 -4.43 1.04
CA ALA A 173 -3.30 -4.23 -0.30
C ALA A 173 -2.19 -4.52 -1.32
N SER A 174 -2.54 -5.15 -2.44
CA SER A 174 -1.62 -5.28 -3.59
C SER A 174 -1.81 -4.14 -4.57
N LEU A 175 -0.75 -3.80 -5.30
CA LEU A 175 -0.87 -3.00 -6.51
C LEU A 175 -1.36 -3.95 -7.61
N SER A 176 -2.66 -4.04 -7.81
CA SER A 176 -3.22 -4.94 -8.81
C SER A 176 -3.60 -4.17 -10.07
N GLY A 177 -3.41 -4.82 -11.22
CA GLY A 177 -3.96 -4.33 -12.50
C GLY A 177 -5.51 -4.30 -12.53
N GLU A 178 -6.16 -4.88 -11.52
CA GLU A 178 -7.60 -4.80 -11.29
C GLU A 178 -8.07 -3.43 -10.75
N GLY A 179 -7.14 -2.54 -10.43
CA GLY A 179 -7.44 -1.13 -10.13
C GLY A 179 -7.96 -0.32 -11.32
N ARG A 180 -8.49 -0.96 -12.37
CA ARG A 180 -9.10 -0.33 -13.55
C ARG A 180 -10.15 0.68 -13.15
N SER A 181 -11.01 0.33 -12.18
CA SER A 181 -12.08 1.22 -11.72
C SER A 181 -11.55 2.51 -11.11
N SER A 182 -10.53 2.44 -10.23
CA SER A 182 -9.91 3.63 -9.64
C SER A 182 -9.17 4.47 -10.68
N ALA A 183 -8.38 3.84 -11.56
CA ALA A 183 -7.66 4.52 -12.63
C ALA A 183 -8.63 5.21 -13.59
N THR A 184 -9.68 4.53 -14.03
CA THR A 184 -10.73 5.08 -14.90
C THR A 184 -11.43 6.25 -14.21
N THR A 185 -11.74 6.16 -12.92
CA THR A 185 -12.38 7.23 -12.16
C THR A 185 -11.49 8.48 -12.09
N ILE A 186 -10.21 8.33 -11.80
CA ILE A 186 -9.25 9.45 -11.74
C ILE A 186 -9.08 10.10 -13.12
N LEU A 187 -8.94 9.29 -14.18
CA LEU A 187 -8.83 9.79 -15.55
C LEU A 187 -10.10 10.53 -15.98
N THR A 188 -11.28 9.98 -15.66
CA THR A 188 -12.58 10.60 -15.93
C THR A 188 -12.71 11.94 -15.23
N LEU A 189 -12.42 12.01 -13.93
CA LEU A 189 -12.45 13.27 -13.18
C LEU A 189 -11.46 14.29 -13.73
N SER A 190 -10.25 13.87 -14.10
CA SER A 190 -9.26 14.74 -14.71
C SER A 190 -9.73 15.28 -16.06
N ALA A 191 -10.30 14.43 -16.92
CA ALA A 191 -10.85 14.82 -18.20
C ALA A 191 -12.03 15.80 -18.05
N ILE A 192 -12.96 15.54 -17.12
CA ILE A 192 -14.08 16.43 -16.82
C ILE A 192 -13.56 17.80 -16.34
N ARG A 193 -12.58 17.83 -15.43
CA ARG A 193 -11.97 19.09 -14.97
C ARG A 193 -11.38 19.89 -16.11
N GLN A 194 -10.71 19.25 -17.08
CA GLN A 194 -10.18 19.93 -18.26
C GLN A 194 -11.30 20.45 -19.18
N LEU A 195 -12.37 19.69 -19.35
CA LEU A 195 -13.55 20.13 -20.12
C LEU A 195 -14.20 21.38 -19.48
N PHE A 196 -14.30 21.42 -18.16
CA PHE A 196 -14.84 22.59 -17.45
C PHE A 196 -13.90 23.80 -17.45
N ALA A 197 -12.59 23.57 -17.56
CA ALA A 197 -11.58 24.63 -17.67
C ALA A 197 -11.41 25.16 -19.10
N ALA A 198 -11.91 24.46 -20.12
CA ALA A 198 -11.81 24.89 -21.52
C ALA A 198 -12.70 26.14 -21.79
N GLN A 199 -12.08 27.17 -22.35
CA GLN A 199 -12.74 28.46 -22.65
C GLN A 199 -13.35 28.57 -24.06
N ASP A 200 -12.92 27.67 -24.97
CA ASP A 200 -13.26 27.71 -26.39
C ASP A 200 -14.42 26.75 -26.75
N LEU A 201 -15.31 26.45 -25.82
CA LEU A 201 -16.47 25.61 -26.09
C LEU A 201 -17.63 26.40 -26.74
N PRO A 202 -18.34 25.81 -27.73
CA PRO A 202 -19.49 26.45 -28.34
C PRO A 202 -20.58 26.78 -27.29
N THR A 203 -21.06 28.03 -27.27
CA THR A 203 -22.06 28.50 -26.31
C THR A 203 -23.49 28.37 -26.83
N ASP A 204 -23.67 28.04 -28.11
CA ASP A 204 -24.94 27.97 -28.84
C ASP A 204 -25.57 26.55 -28.88
N GLN A 205 -24.97 25.58 -28.20
CA GLN A 205 -25.43 24.18 -28.13
C GLN A 205 -25.68 23.77 -26.68
N PRO A 206 -26.48 22.68 -26.44
CA PRO A 206 -26.56 22.09 -25.11
C PRO A 206 -25.16 21.79 -24.59
N ASP A 207 -24.88 22.11 -23.34
CA ASP A 207 -23.56 22.06 -22.70
C ASP A 207 -22.76 20.84 -23.16
N PRO A 208 -21.65 21.01 -23.92
CA PRO A 208 -20.86 19.90 -24.45
C PRO A 208 -19.97 19.24 -23.41
N ARG A 209 -19.97 19.74 -22.16
CA ARG A 209 -19.15 19.23 -21.06
C ARG A 209 -19.66 17.91 -20.51
N LYS A 210 -19.76 16.91 -21.39
CA LYS A 210 -20.19 15.55 -21.08
C LYS A 210 -19.12 14.56 -21.52
N LEU A 211 -18.88 13.56 -20.68
CA LEU A 211 -18.00 12.44 -21.00
C LEU A 211 -18.81 11.17 -21.05
N LEU A 212 -18.69 10.43 -22.14
CA LEU A 212 -19.32 9.13 -22.31
C LEU A 212 -18.23 8.04 -22.26
N GLY A 213 -18.33 7.14 -21.29
CA GLY A 213 -17.44 5.99 -21.17
C GLY A 213 -18.08 4.72 -21.74
N PHE A 214 -17.31 3.95 -22.49
CA PHE A 214 -17.72 2.66 -23.03
C PHE A 214 -16.80 1.57 -22.50
N THR A 215 -17.39 0.42 -22.15
CA THR A 215 -16.66 -0.79 -21.85
C THR A 215 -17.26 -1.92 -22.69
N ASP A 216 -16.46 -2.92 -23.00
CA ASP A 216 -16.85 -4.09 -23.78
C ASP A 216 -17.69 -5.10 -22.97
N ASN A 217 -17.74 -4.95 -21.65
CA ASN A 217 -18.41 -5.86 -20.74
C ASN A 217 -19.44 -5.14 -19.86
N ARG A 218 -20.66 -5.67 -19.80
CA ARG A 218 -21.77 -5.14 -18.97
C ARG A 218 -21.44 -5.16 -17.48
N GLN A 219 -20.72 -6.17 -17.00
CA GLN A 219 -20.33 -6.29 -15.59
C GLN A 219 -19.31 -5.21 -15.22
N ASP A 220 -18.33 -4.98 -16.09
CA ASP A 220 -17.32 -3.93 -15.88
C ASP A 220 -17.95 -2.53 -15.91
N ALA A 221 -18.95 -2.30 -16.79
CA ALA A 221 -19.71 -1.05 -16.81
C ALA A 221 -20.46 -0.82 -15.49
N ALA A 222 -21.13 -1.83 -14.96
CA ALA A 222 -21.87 -1.73 -13.70
C ALA A 222 -20.93 -1.53 -12.49
N LEU A 223 -19.82 -2.29 -12.44
CA LEU A 223 -18.78 -2.14 -11.41
C LEU A 223 -18.14 -0.74 -11.46
N GLN A 224 -17.83 -0.25 -12.67
CA GLN A 224 -17.27 1.08 -12.86
C GLN A 224 -18.23 2.18 -12.43
N ALA A 225 -19.51 2.06 -12.75
CA ALA A 225 -20.52 3.04 -12.36
C ALA A 225 -20.71 3.06 -10.83
N GLY A 226 -20.81 1.89 -10.20
CA GLY A 226 -20.87 1.78 -8.74
C GLY A 226 -19.64 2.37 -8.06
N HIS A 227 -18.46 1.97 -8.52
CA HIS A 227 -17.19 2.50 -7.99
C HIS A 227 -17.09 4.03 -8.17
N PHE A 228 -17.52 4.56 -9.33
CA PHE A 228 -17.48 6.00 -9.59
C PHE A 228 -18.36 6.76 -8.60
N ASN A 229 -19.60 6.30 -8.40
CA ASN A 229 -20.52 6.94 -7.45
C ASN A 229 -19.97 6.88 -6.01
N ASP A 230 -19.52 5.72 -5.56
CA ASP A 230 -19.00 5.56 -4.20
C ASP A 230 -17.70 6.36 -3.99
N PHE A 231 -16.79 6.32 -4.96
CA PHE A 231 -15.51 7.03 -4.88
C PHE A 231 -15.73 8.55 -4.87
N VAL A 232 -16.55 9.08 -5.78
CA VAL A 232 -16.83 10.53 -5.85
C VAL A 232 -17.53 10.99 -4.58
N PHE A 233 -18.52 10.23 -4.11
CA PHE A 233 -19.23 10.54 -2.87
C PHE A 233 -18.28 10.61 -1.67
N LEU A 234 -17.47 9.56 -1.46
CA LEU A 234 -16.53 9.52 -0.36
C LEU A 234 -15.45 10.60 -0.45
N LEU A 235 -14.92 10.84 -1.66
CA LEU A 235 -13.90 11.86 -1.87
C LEU A 235 -14.45 13.26 -1.59
N THR A 236 -15.66 13.56 -2.09
CA THR A 236 -16.34 14.84 -1.89
C THR A 236 -16.63 15.07 -0.41
N LEU A 237 -17.17 14.06 0.28
CA LEU A 237 -17.47 14.14 1.72
C LEU A 237 -16.19 14.35 2.56
N ARG A 238 -15.13 13.60 2.28
CA ARG A 238 -13.83 13.77 2.96
C ARG A 238 -13.23 15.15 2.70
N SER A 239 -13.28 15.63 1.47
CA SER A 239 -12.79 16.98 1.11
C SER A 239 -13.57 18.06 1.82
N ALA A 240 -14.90 17.92 1.89
CA ALA A 240 -15.76 18.86 2.60
C ALA A 240 -15.49 18.85 4.12
N LEU A 241 -15.27 17.68 4.70
CA LEU A 241 -14.93 17.56 6.12
C LEU A 241 -13.57 18.22 6.43
N ILE A 242 -12.55 17.99 5.59
CA ILE A 242 -11.24 18.65 5.73
C ILE A 242 -11.39 20.17 5.58
N GLY A 243 -12.12 20.65 4.57
CA GLY A 243 -12.39 22.07 4.37
C GLY A 243 -13.14 22.71 5.55
N ALA A 244 -14.14 22.00 6.08
CA ALA A 244 -14.86 22.44 7.27
C ALA A 244 -13.95 22.55 8.50
N LEU A 245 -13.08 21.56 8.74
CA LEU A 245 -12.11 21.57 9.83
C LEU A 245 -11.10 22.73 9.67
N GLN A 246 -10.57 22.95 8.48
CA GLN A 246 -9.65 24.06 8.20
C GLN A 246 -10.27 25.41 8.50
N ASN A 247 -11.54 25.62 8.10
CA ASN A 247 -12.28 26.86 8.34
C ASN A 247 -12.61 27.10 9.81
N HIS A 248 -12.61 26.04 10.63
CA HIS A 248 -12.91 26.09 12.08
C HIS A 248 -11.67 25.81 12.95
N GLN A 249 -10.47 26.10 12.46
CA GLN A 249 -9.21 25.96 13.20
C GLN A 249 -8.95 24.54 13.74
N GLY A 250 -9.46 23.53 13.02
CA GLY A 250 -9.27 22.12 13.35
C GLY A 250 -10.26 21.54 14.38
N MET A 251 -11.22 22.32 14.84
CA MET A 251 -12.20 21.88 15.84
C MET A 251 -13.63 22.05 15.35
N LEU A 252 -14.41 20.97 15.36
CA LEU A 252 -15.85 20.95 15.11
C LEU A 252 -16.53 20.12 16.22
N ASN A 253 -17.68 20.58 16.68
CA ASN A 253 -18.54 19.83 17.60
C ASN A 253 -19.76 19.25 16.86
N GLU A 254 -20.53 18.40 17.53
CA GLU A 254 -21.71 17.76 16.92
C GLU A 254 -22.74 18.77 16.39
N GLU A 255 -22.91 19.90 17.06
CA GLU A 255 -23.91 20.92 16.67
C GLU A 255 -23.51 21.68 15.41
N THR A 256 -22.20 21.89 15.19
CA THR A 256 -21.67 22.68 14.08
C THR A 256 -21.20 21.84 12.91
N LEU A 257 -20.96 20.54 13.10
CA LEU A 257 -20.37 19.65 12.08
C LEU A 257 -21.21 19.60 10.79
N ALA A 258 -22.52 19.37 10.94
CA ALA A 258 -23.41 19.19 9.79
C ALA A 258 -23.49 20.46 8.95
N ASP A 259 -23.66 21.65 9.59
CA ASP A 259 -23.74 22.93 8.92
C ASP A 259 -22.39 23.34 8.26
N ALA A 260 -21.27 23.06 8.95
CA ALA A 260 -19.95 23.33 8.42
C ALA A 260 -19.64 22.49 7.18
N VAL A 261 -20.00 21.20 7.19
CA VAL A 261 -19.83 20.31 6.03
C VAL A 261 -20.77 20.69 4.89
N PHE A 262 -22.01 21.06 5.18
CA PHE A 262 -22.98 21.54 4.20
C PHE A 262 -22.45 22.79 3.45
N LYS A 263 -21.89 23.75 4.18
CA LYS A 263 -21.24 24.94 3.60
C LYS A 263 -19.98 24.60 2.81
N ALA A 264 -19.16 23.67 3.32
CA ALA A 264 -17.96 23.24 2.62
C ALA A 264 -18.25 22.48 1.31
N LEU A 265 -19.43 21.85 1.20
CA LEU A 265 -19.95 21.26 -0.03
C LEU A 265 -20.47 22.30 -1.03
N GLY A 266 -20.61 23.56 -0.60
CA GLY A 266 -21.14 24.65 -1.42
C GLY A 266 -22.66 24.68 -1.58
N PHE A 267 -23.40 23.90 -0.79
CA PHE A 267 -24.85 23.80 -0.86
C PHE A 267 -25.59 25.05 -0.29
N ASP A 268 -24.84 25.94 0.34
CA ASP A 268 -25.31 27.26 0.77
C ASP A 268 -25.29 28.31 -0.37
N LYS A 269 -24.68 27.98 -1.51
CA LYS A 269 -24.62 28.88 -2.66
C LYS A 269 -25.84 28.68 -3.55
N THR A 270 -26.55 29.75 -3.82
CA THR A 270 -27.82 29.77 -4.57
C THR A 270 -27.66 29.63 -6.10
N ASP A 271 -26.45 29.45 -6.62
CA ASP A 271 -26.14 29.40 -8.05
C ASP A 271 -26.03 27.96 -8.57
N PHE A 272 -27.15 27.21 -8.49
CA PHE A 272 -27.34 25.93 -9.19
C PHE A 272 -28.53 26.01 -10.10
#